data_e621e32181628cd37318b59bfaa9d2f4
#
_entry.id   e621e32181628cd37318b59bfaa9d2f4
#
_cell.length_a   1.000
_cell.length_b   1.000
_cell.length_c   1.000
_cell.angle_alpha   90.00
_cell.angle_beta   90.00
_cell.angle_gamma   90.00
#
_symmetry.space_group_name_H-M   'P 1'
#
loop_
_entity.id
_entity.type
_entity.pdbx_description
1 polymer ?
#
loop_
_entity_poly.entity_id
_entity_poly.type
_entity_poly.pdbx_seq_one_letter_code
_entity_poly.pdbx_strand_id
1 'polypeptide(L)'
;MAIRSRLYLAGALCAAFYALAQAPLAQGQDAIPDFAPNANTGWQLPDDEFIPPGSGPGPVVSDPAHPYISFYRFPRNPNPTFRVADLSNPILQPWVREALRKTNEKSLSGKYLTIPKERCWPVGVPAFDLLPATPVYFLQTPKEVTMIWTQDHQVRRVLMNVPHSAKPRPSWFGESVGHYEGDTLVVDTVGMNDKTFVDNYLTPHTEQLHVVERYRMVDGGKTLEVNVHVEDPGAFTTPWNAIQRYRRVDGAPMPETVCAENNGDHFNQDLEPMPTAAKPDF
;
A
#
# COMPACT_ATOMS: atom_id res chain seq x y z
N MET A 1 -93.38 -8.65 51.23
CA MET A 1 -92.28 -9.49 51.80
C MET A 1 -91.16 -9.48 50.84
N ALA A 2 -90.15 -8.67 51.09
CA ALA A 2 -89.08 -8.34 50.12
C ALA A 2 -87.81 -9.01 50.57
N ILE A 3 -87.15 -9.79 49.73
CA ILE A 3 -85.86 -10.40 49.90
C ILE A 3 -84.84 -9.62 48.99
N ARG A 4 -83.93 -8.93 49.62
CA ARG A 4 -82.85 -8.20 48.94
C ARG A 4 -81.64 -9.13 48.72
N SER A 5 -81.30 -9.41 47.46
CA SER A 5 -80.07 -10.08 47.06
C SER A 5 -78.95 -9.06 46.94
N ARG A 6 -77.82 -9.30 47.61
CA ARG A 6 -76.60 -8.54 47.46
C ARG A 6 -75.66 -9.21 46.39
N LEU A 7 -75.40 -8.50 45.32
CA LEU A 7 -74.34 -8.85 44.38
C LEU A 7 -72.99 -8.44 44.91
N TYR A 8 -72.04 -9.36 44.98
CA TYR A 8 -70.63 -9.06 45.19
C TYR A 8 -69.98 -8.93 43.81
N LEU A 9 -69.46 -7.75 43.49
CA LEU A 9 -68.58 -7.55 42.35
C LEU A 9 -67.15 -7.95 42.78
N ALA A 10 -66.65 -9.03 42.17
CA ALA A 10 -65.21 -9.35 42.24
C ALA A 10 -64.50 -8.61 41.11
N GLY A 11 -63.68 -7.65 41.48
CA GLY A 11 -62.83 -6.94 40.54
C GLY A 11 -61.55 -7.75 40.26
N ALA A 12 -61.40 -8.25 39.06
CA ALA A 12 -60.18 -8.87 38.55
C ALA A 12 -59.21 -7.77 38.05
N LEU A 13 -58.13 -7.50 38.76
CA LEU A 13 -57.03 -6.68 38.27
C LEU A 13 -56.19 -7.51 37.29
N CYS A 14 -56.32 -7.24 36.00
CA CYS A 14 -55.36 -7.72 34.98
C CYS A 14 -54.12 -6.81 35.01
N ALA A 15 -53.05 -7.33 35.61
CA ALA A 15 -51.73 -6.71 35.49
C ALA A 15 -51.13 -7.07 34.11
N ALA A 16 -51.21 -6.14 33.15
CA ALA A 16 -50.53 -6.26 31.87
C ALA A 16 -49.05 -6.04 32.07
N PHE A 17 -48.26 -7.09 32.06
CA PHE A 17 -46.78 -7.00 31.92
C PHE A 17 -46.46 -6.60 30.49
N TYR A 18 -46.10 -5.32 30.29
CA TYR A 18 -45.39 -4.89 29.06
C TYR A 18 -43.97 -5.41 29.12
N ALA A 19 -43.71 -6.55 28.46
CA ALA A 19 -42.36 -6.97 28.12
C ALA A 19 -41.86 -6.02 27.04
N LEU A 20 -41.05 -5.03 27.45
CA LEU A 20 -40.20 -4.26 26.54
C LEU A 20 -39.17 -5.23 25.94
N ALA A 21 -39.49 -5.76 24.77
CA ALA A 21 -38.50 -6.41 23.93
C ALA A 21 -37.45 -5.35 23.56
N GLN A 22 -36.33 -5.38 24.27
CA GLN A 22 -35.14 -4.64 23.84
C GLN A 22 -34.72 -5.26 22.51
N ALA A 23 -35.01 -4.58 21.40
CA ALA A 23 -34.40 -4.90 20.14
C ALA A 23 -32.87 -4.83 20.34
N PRO A 24 -32.10 -5.84 19.90
CA PRO A 24 -30.66 -5.74 19.91
C PRO A 24 -30.31 -4.48 19.13
N LEU A 25 -29.56 -3.57 19.78
CA LEU A 25 -28.93 -2.46 19.07
C LEU A 25 -28.17 -3.09 17.92
N ALA A 26 -28.59 -2.81 16.68
CA ALA A 26 -27.84 -3.15 15.52
C ALA A 26 -26.44 -2.55 15.74
N GLN A 27 -25.45 -3.38 15.99
CA GLN A 27 -24.06 -2.97 15.90
C GLN A 27 -23.95 -2.41 14.49
N GLY A 28 -23.76 -1.09 14.39
CA GLY A 28 -23.57 -0.45 13.11
C GLY A 28 -22.44 -1.22 12.41
N GLN A 29 -22.73 -1.85 11.29
CA GLN A 29 -21.69 -2.30 10.39
C GLN A 29 -20.90 -1.05 10.09
N ASP A 30 -19.63 -1.02 10.53
CA ASP A 30 -18.73 0.07 10.21
C ASP A 30 -18.82 0.27 8.70
N ALA A 31 -19.15 1.47 8.29
CA ALA A 31 -19.37 1.76 6.89
C ALA A 31 -18.07 1.49 6.13
N ILE A 32 -18.14 0.72 5.05
CA ILE A 32 -17.01 0.50 4.15
C ILE A 32 -16.41 1.87 3.80
N PRO A 33 -15.09 2.07 3.96
CA PRO A 33 -14.47 3.36 3.68
C PRO A 33 -14.61 3.70 2.21
N ASP A 34 -15.01 4.93 1.91
CA ASP A 34 -15.05 5.46 0.54
C ASP A 34 -13.76 6.25 0.29
N PHE A 35 -12.82 5.65 -0.42
CA PHE A 35 -11.54 6.28 -0.77
C PHE A 35 -11.67 7.27 -1.94
N ALA A 36 -12.80 7.30 -2.62
CA ALA A 36 -13.06 8.17 -3.76
C ALA A 36 -14.43 8.85 -3.69
N PRO A 37 -14.72 9.66 -2.65
CA PRO A 37 -16.04 10.26 -2.44
C PRO A 37 -16.48 11.18 -3.59
N ASN A 38 -15.58 11.53 -4.50
CA ASN A 38 -15.89 12.15 -5.78
C ASN A 38 -14.88 11.70 -6.85
N ALA A 39 -15.22 11.91 -8.13
CA ALA A 39 -14.43 11.45 -9.27
C ALA A 39 -13.01 12.04 -9.36
N ASN A 40 -12.74 13.12 -8.63
CA ASN A 40 -11.45 13.81 -8.63
C ASN A 40 -10.69 13.64 -7.30
N THR A 41 -11.12 12.73 -6.43
CA THR A 41 -10.39 12.41 -5.21
C THR A 41 -9.22 11.51 -5.53
N GLY A 42 -8.02 11.99 -5.22
CA GLY A 42 -6.78 11.22 -5.30
C GLY A 42 -6.00 11.30 -3.99
N TRP A 43 -5.00 10.45 -3.87
CA TRP A 43 -4.15 10.33 -2.69
C TRP A 43 -2.70 10.57 -3.10
N GLN A 44 -2.17 11.72 -2.70
CA GLN A 44 -0.82 12.17 -3.05
C GLN A 44 0.18 11.82 -1.97
N LEU A 45 1.22 11.12 -2.37
CA LEU A 45 2.34 10.81 -1.49
C LEU A 45 3.25 12.05 -1.36
N PRO A 46 3.58 12.48 -0.14
CA PRO A 46 4.50 13.60 0.08
C PRO A 46 5.98 13.20 0.00
N ASP A 47 6.27 11.91 0.11
CA ASP A 47 7.61 11.35 0.17
C ASP A 47 7.66 9.98 -0.50
N ASP A 48 8.84 9.54 -0.88
CA ASP A 48 9.07 8.29 -1.59
C ASP A 48 9.91 7.28 -0.78
N GLU A 49 9.86 7.40 0.54
CA GLU A 49 10.43 6.46 1.50
C GLU A 49 9.37 5.95 2.47
N PHE A 50 9.53 4.72 2.90
CA PHE A 50 8.72 4.19 3.99
C PHE A 50 9.10 4.82 5.32
N ILE A 51 8.10 5.08 6.16
CA ILE A 51 8.29 5.50 7.55
C ILE A 51 8.51 4.22 8.37
N PRO A 52 9.65 4.08 9.07
CA PRO A 52 9.87 2.96 9.97
C PRO A 52 8.81 2.88 11.07
N PRO A 53 8.45 1.69 11.55
CA PRO A 53 7.54 1.54 12.68
C PRO A 53 8.17 2.11 13.96
N GLY A 54 7.34 2.47 14.93
CA GLY A 54 7.82 2.99 16.21
C GLY A 54 8.63 1.97 17.04
N SER A 55 8.56 0.69 16.71
CA SER A 55 9.32 -0.40 17.32
C SER A 55 9.33 -1.63 16.43
N GLY A 56 10.32 -2.50 16.63
CA GLY A 56 10.48 -3.75 15.87
C GLY A 56 11.23 -3.56 14.55
N PRO A 57 11.35 -4.64 13.75
CA PRO A 57 12.02 -4.61 12.46
C PRO A 57 11.34 -3.64 11.48
N GLY A 58 12.14 -2.84 10.80
CA GLY A 58 11.67 -1.84 9.83
C GLY A 58 12.31 -2.01 8.45
N PRO A 59 11.89 -1.18 7.48
CA PRO A 59 12.40 -1.18 6.12
C PRO A 59 13.87 -0.79 6.07
N VAL A 60 14.50 -0.95 4.92
CA VAL A 60 15.77 -0.29 4.62
C VAL A 60 15.55 1.21 4.61
N VAL A 61 16.49 1.94 5.20
CA VAL A 61 16.51 3.41 5.27
C VAL A 61 17.81 3.93 4.69
N SER A 62 17.94 5.26 4.53
CA SER A 62 19.18 5.87 4.08
C SER A 62 20.32 5.64 5.07
N ASP A 63 21.53 5.44 4.52
CA ASP A 63 22.77 5.45 5.29
C ASP A 63 22.89 6.80 6.04
N PRO A 64 23.09 6.79 7.37
CA PRO A 64 23.27 8.01 8.15
C PRO A 64 24.40 8.92 7.68
N ALA A 65 25.45 8.36 7.05
CA ALA A 65 26.53 9.14 6.46
C ALA A 65 26.17 9.79 5.11
N HIS A 66 25.11 9.30 4.47
CA HIS A 66 24.62 9.75 3.17
C HIS A 66 23.08 9.89 3.21
N PRO A 67 22.52 10.78 4.03
CA PRO A 67 21.08 10.89 4.22
C PRO A 67 20.39 11.27 2.91
N TYR A 68 19.37 10.51 2.56
CA TYR A 68 18.52 10.80 1.42
C TYR A 68 17.59 11.97 1.74
N ILE A 69 17.49 12.90 0.80
CA ILE A 69 16.54 14.00 0.86
C ILE A 69 15.68 13.93 -0.40
N SER A 70 14.41 13.55 -0.23
CA SER A 70 13.48 13.42 -1.33
C SER A 70 13.35 14.71 -2.15
N PHE A 71 13.44 14.59 -3.47
CA PHE A 71 13.19 15.70 -4.40
C PHE A 71 11.82 16.34 -4.16
N TYR A 72 10.83 15.55 -3.77
CA TYR A 72 9.47 16.03 -3.52
C TYR A 72 9.33 16.86 -2.25
N ARG A 73 10.20 16.65 -1.29
CA ARG A 73 10.33 17.50 -0.09
C ARG A 73 11.07 18.80 -0.37
N PHE A 74 12.13 18.73 -1.19
CA PHE A 74 13.03 19.83 -1.45
C PHE A 74 13.34 19.94 -2.96
N PRO A 75 12.39 20.42 -3.77
CA PRO A 75 12.54 20.46 -5.22
C PRO A 75 13.68 21.37 -5.72
N ARG A 76 14.33 22.11 -4.83
CA ARG A 76 15.53 22.95 -5.12
C ARG A 76 16.79 22.39 -4.51
N ASN A 77 16.81 21.13 -4.06
CA ASN A 77 18.02 20.52 -3.57
C ASN A 77 19.06 20.45 -4.71
N PRO A 78 20.22 21.14 -4.58
CA PRO A 78 21.24 21.17 -5.63
C PRO A 78 22.00 19.83 -5.76
N ASN A 79 21.90 18.95 -4.78
CA ASN A 79 22.54 17.64 -4.82
C ASN A 79 21.54 16.62 -5.37
N PRO A 80 21.82 15.98 -6.51
CA PRO A 80 21.10 14.81 -6.91
C PRO A 80 21.20 13.82 -5.76
N THR A 81 20.05 13.44 -5.23
CA THR A 81 19.98 12.62 -4.05
C THR A 81 20.18 11.17 -4.48
N PHE A 82 21.41 10.74 -4.46
CA PHE A 82 21.71 9.33 -4.62
C PHE A 82 21.19 8.58 -3.39
N ARG A 83 20.40 7.57 -3.60
CA ARG A 83 19.96 6.69 -2.52
C ARG A 83 21.09 5.74 -2.17
N VAL A 84 21.54 5.82 -0.92
CA VAL A 84 22.53 4.93 -0.32
C VAL A 84 21.84 4.21 0.83
N ALA A 85 21.70 2.90 0.73
CA ALA A 85 21.04 2.08 1.72
C ALA A 85 21.89 1.88 2.98
N ASP A 86 21.28 1.93 4.17
CA ASP A 86 21.91 1.51 5.41
C ASP A 86 22.09 -0.02 5.42
N LEU A 87 23.33 -0.47 5.28
CA LEU A 87 23.69 -1.89 5.29
C LEU A 87 23.76 -2.50 6.71
N SER A 88 23.63 -1.71 7.76
CA SER A 88 23.63 -2.19 9.14
C SER A 88 22.30 -2.83 9.56
N ASN A 89 21.24 -2.68 8.76
CA ASN A 89 19.94 -3.27 9.06
C ASN A 89 20.07 -4.79 9.27
N PRO A 90 19.77 -5.32 10.48
CA PRO A 90 20.08 -6.70 10.85
C PRO A 90 19.21 -7.73 10.16
N ILE A 91 18.07 -7.30 9.57
CA ILE A 91 17.14 -8.22 8.93
C ILE A 91 17.60 -8.70 7.54
N LEU A 92 18.59 -8.03 6.94
CA LEU A 92 19.03 -8.34 5.58
C LEU A 92 19.75 -9.69 5.50
N GLN A 93 19.30 -10.57 4.62
CA GLN A 93 20.07 -11.75 4.25
C GLN A 93 21.43 -11.34 3.64
N PRO A 94 22.48 -12.16 3.77
CA PRO A 94 23.83 -11.79 3.28
C PRO A 94 23.86 -11.40 1.80
N TRP A 95 23.10 -12.08 0.94
CA TRP A 95 23.07 -11.79 -0.49
C TRP A 95 22.35 -10.46 -0.79
N VAL A 96 21.29 -10.10 -0.03
CA VAL A 96 20.59 -8.83 -0.16
C VAL A 96 21.51 -7.68 0.24
N ARG A 97 22.23 -7.83 1.38
CA ARG A 97 23.23 -6.87 1.83
C ARG A 97 24.31 -6.65 0.77
N GLU A 98 24.80 -7.72 0.15
CA GLU A 98 25.80 -7.65 -0.92
C GLU A 98 25.25 -6.98 -2.19
N ALA A 99 24.00 -7.24 -2.56
CA ALA A 99 23.33 -6.54 -3.65
C ALA A 99 23.22 -5.04 -3.38
N LEU A 100 22.75 -4.65 -2.20
CA LEU A 100 22.68 -3.24 -1.78
C LEU A 100 24.06 -2.58 -1.71
N ARG A 101 25.10 -3.29 -1.27
CA ARG A 101 26.48 -2.77 -1.27
C ARG A 101 26.91 -2.37 -2.68
N LYS A 102 26.66 -3.23 -3.67
CA LYS A 102 26.97 -2.93 -5.07
C LYS A 102 26.14 -1.74 -5.61
N THR A 103 24.88 -1.67 -5.24
CA THR A 103 24.00 -0.54 -5.56
C THR A 103 24.54 0.76 -4.96
N ASN A 104 24.93 0.75 -3.68
CA ASN A 104 25.52 1.89 -2.99
C ASN A 104 26.84 2.36 -3.67
N GLU A 105 27.71 1.43 -4.07
CA GLU A 105 28.95 1.77 -4.76
C GLU A 105 28.70 2.49 -6.09
N LYS A 106 27.71 2.03 -6.87
CA LYS A 106 27.29 2.70 -8.10
C LYS A 106 26.76 4.11 -7.82
N SER A 107 25.84 4.26 -6.84
CA SER A 107 25.31 5.55 -6.43
C SER A 107 26.43 6.51 -6.00
N LEU A 108 27.35 6.06 -5.15
CA LEU A 108 28.47 6.86 -4.66
C LEU A 108 29.51 7.19 -5.75
N SER A 109 29.58 6.42 -6.82
CA SER A 109 30.40 6.76 -7.99
C SER A 109 29.77 7.81 -8.90
N GLY A 110 28.59 8.32 -8.55
CA GLY A 110 27.87 9.34 -9.32
C GLY A 110 26.89 8.78 -10.36
N LYS A 111 26.68 7.47 -10.43
CA LYS A 111 25.69 6.88 -11.33
C LYS A 111 24.29 7.06 -10.80
N TYR A 112 23.40 7.56 -11.66
CA TYR A 112 22.00 7.59 -11.37
C TYR A 112 21.37 6.21 -11.61
N LEU A 113 20.84 5.60 -10.55
CA LEU A 113 20.19 4.30 -10.61
C LEU A 113 18.68 4.50 -10.77
N THR A 114 18.15 4.03 -11.87
CA THR A 114 16.72 4.13 -12.17
C THR A 114 15.93 3.04 -11.43
N ILE A 115 14.83 3.43 -10.82
CA ILE A 115 13.82 2.48 -10.33
C ILE A 115 12.94 2.01 -11.50
N PRO A 116 12.25 0.86 -11.38
CA PRO A 116 11.49 0.27 -12.50
C PRO A 116 10.56 1.23 -13.21
N LYS A 117 9.83 2.09 -12.49
CA LYS A 117 8.90 3.07 -13.09
C LYS A 117 9.55 4.02 -14.08
N GLU A 118 10.81 4.39 -13.88
CA GLU A 118 11.52 5.32 -14.77
C GLU A 118 11.86 4.69 -16.11
N ARG A 119 11.65 3.39 -16.21
CA ARG A 119 11.77 2.57 -17.43
C ARG A 119 10.42 2.10 -17.95
N CYS A 120 9.32 2.67 -17.49
CA CYS A 120 7.94 2.24 -17.77
C CYS A 120 7.62 0.81 -17.32
N TRP A 121 8.40 0.25 -16.40
CA TRP A 121 8.14 -1.07 -15.84
C TRP A 121 7.26 -0.98 -14.60
N PRO A 122 6.41 -1.97 -14.35
CA PRO A 122 5.68 -2.05 -13.10
C PRO A 122 6.61 -2.10 -11.90
N VAL A 123 6.26 -1.36 -10.84
CA VAL A 123 7.13 -1.25 -9.67
C VAL A 123 7.00 -2.43 -8.71
N GLY A 124 5.89 -3.19 -8.80
CA GLY A 124 5.60 -4.27 -7.87
C GLY A 124 5.03 -3.77 -6.53
N VAL A 125 4.93 -4.68 -5.59
CA VAL A 125 4.43 -4.46 -4.23
C VAL A 125 5.54 -4.84 -3.26
N PRO A 126 5.81 -4.06 -2.20
CA PRO A 126 5.10 -2.87 -1.74
C PRO A 126 5.59 -1.54 -2.35
N ALA A 127 6.51 -1.54 -3.31
CA ALA A 127 7.05 -0.30 -3.90
C ALA A 127 5.97 0.56 -4.58
N PHE A 128 4.79 -0.01 -4.90
CA PHE A 128 3.63 0.76 -5.35
C PHE A 128 3.25 1.89 -4.37
N ASP A 129 3.44 1.68 -3.08
CA ASP A 129 3.18 2.69 -2.05
C ASP A 129 4.29 3.74 -1.90
N LEU A 130 5.25 3.77 -2.84
CA LEU A 130 6.36 4.71 -2.87
C LEU A 130 6.38 5.57 -4.15
N LEU A 131 5.22 5.80 -4.77
CA LEU A 131 5.07 6.54 -6.02
C LEU A 131 4.55 7.97 -5.79
N PRO A 132 5.41 8.99 -5.63
CA PRO A 132 4.99 10.31 -5.16
C PRO A 132 4.59 11.29 -6.26
N ALA A 133 4.93 11.04 -7.51
CA ALA A 133 4.86 12.07 -8.56
C ALA A 133 3.43 12.55 -8.89
N THR A 134 2.45 11.63 -8.86
CA THR A 134 1.03 11.92 -9.09
C THR A 134 0.16 11.19 -8.07
N PRO A 135 -1.09 11.61 -7.86
CA PRO A 135 -1.98 10.91 -6.95
C PRO A 135 -2.31 9.49 -7.42
N VAL A 136 -2.56 8.61 -6.44
CA VAL A 136 -3.24 7.33 -6.65
C VAL A 136 -4.74 7.54 -6.55
N TYR A 137 -5.48 6.94 -7.46
CA TYR A 137 -6.94 6.95 -7.49
C TYR A 137 -7.48 5.56 -7.18
N PHE A 138 -8.61 5.51 -6.49
CA PHE A 138 -9.28 4.27 -6.13
C PHE A 138 -10.62 4.14 -6.87
N LEU A 139 -10.84 2.99 -7.48
CA LEU A 139 -12.14 2.58 -7.98
C LEU A 139 -12.60 1.38 -7.16
N GLN A 140 -13.67 1.56 -6.39
CA GLN A 140 -14.17 0.54 -5.47
C GLN A 140 -15.47 -0.06 -5.99
N THR A 141 -15.50 -1.39 -6.08
CA THR A 141 -16.70 -2.17 -6.33
C THR A 141 -16.82 -3.29 -5.28
N PRO A 142 -17.95 -3.95 -5.13
CA PRO A 142 -18.08 -5.07 -4.20
C PRO A 142 -17.15 -6.26 -4.51
N LYS A 143 -16.65 -6.36 -5.75
CA LYS A 143 -15.82 -7.48 -6.21
C LYS A 143 -14.35 -7.13 -6.41
N GLU A 144 -14.04 -5.85 -6.54
CA GLU A 144 -12.71 -5.41 -6.87
C GLU A 144 -12.46 -3.99 -6.40
N VAL A 145 -11.25 -3.74 -5.88
CA VAL A 145 -10.69 -2.42 -5.72
C VAL A 145 -9.56 -2.28 -6.74
N THR A 146 -9.67 -1.27 -7.61
CA THR A 146 -8.63 -0.93 -8.57
C THR A 146 -7.93 0.33 -8.12
N MET A 147 -6.61 0.26 -7.97
CA MET A 147 -5.74 1.38 -7.66
C MET A 147 -5.03 1.83 -8.95
N ILE A 148 -5.15 3.10 -9.28
CA ILE A 148 -4.58 3.67 -10.51
C ILE A 148 -3.58 4.75 -10.12
N TRP A 149 -2.31 4.51 -10.42
CA TRP A 149 -1.31 5.56 -10.38
C TRP A 149 -1.07 6.04 -11.82
N THR A 150 -1.40 7.30 -12.08
CA THR A 150 -1.54 7.79 -13.45
C THR A 150 -0.23 8.00 -14.18
N GLN A 151 0.84 8.31 -13.47
CA GLN A 151 2.16 8.32 -14.08
C GLN A 151 2.52 6.87 -14.47
N ASP A 152 2.91 6.65 -15.71
CA ASP A 152 3.29 5.33 -16.26
C ASP A 152 2.15 4.29 -16.29
N HIS A 153 0.89 4.71 -16.10
CA HIS A 153 -0.30 3.84 -16.19
C HIS A 153 -0.23 2.59 -15.27
N GLN A 154 0.32 2.75 -14.07
CA GLN A 154 0.38 1.66 -13.11
C GLN A 154 -1.02 1.34 -12.59
N VAL A 155 -1.51 0.16 -12.87
CA VAL A 155 -2.83 -0.30 -12.43
C VAL A 155 -2.67 -1.55 -11.58
N ARG A 156 -3.13 -1.49 -10.34
CA ARG A 156 -3.15 -2.61 -9.42
C ARG A 156 -4.58 -3.00 -9.10
N ARG A 157 -4.89 -4.29 -9.22
CA ARG A 157 -6.21 -4.85 -8.97
C ARG A 157 -6.18 -5.70 -7.71
N VAL A 158 -7.16 -5.50 -6.84
CA VAL A 158 -7.38 -6.27 -5.62
C VAL A 158 -8.73 -6.97 -5.73
N LEU A 159 -8.75 -8.29 -5.76
CA LEU A 159 -9.98 -9.08 -5.83
C LEU A 159 -10.58 -9.21 -4.44
N MET A 160 -11.84 -8.80 -4.28
CA MET A 160 -12.46 -8.69 -2.95
C MET A 160 -13.15 -9.98 -2.52
N ASN A 161 -12.91 -10.37 -1.26
CA ASN A 161 -13.61 -11.46 -0.58
C ASN A 161 -13.43 -12.84 -1.28
N VAL A 162 -12.28 -13.04 -1.89
CA VAL A 162 -11.90 -14.32 -2.50
C VAL A 162 -10.58 -14.81 -1.91
N PRO A 163 -10.33 -16.12 -1.87
CA PRO A 163 -9.02 -16.65 -1.49
C PRO A 163 -8.02 -16.45 -2.63
N HIS A 164 -6.73 -16.55 -2.30
CA HIS A 164 -5.69 -16.71 -3.32
C HIS A 164 -5.88 -17.95 -4.18
N SER A 165 -5.41 -17.88 -5.41
CA SER A 165 -5.29 -19.05 -6.28
C SER A 165 -4.39 -20.12 -5.64
N ALA A 166 -4.71 -21.39 -5.83
CA ALA A 166 -3.88 -22.47 -5.30
C ALA A 166 -2.43 -22.44 -5.83
N LYS A 167 -2.20 -21.81 -6.97
CA LYS A 167 -0.88 -21.58 -7.59
C LYS A 167 -0.89 -20.20 -8.25
N PRO A 168 -0.61 -19.12 -7.51
CA PRO A 168 -0.47 -17.80 -8.09
C PRO A 168 0.60 -17.80 -9.19
N ARG A 169 0.30 -17.17 -10.32
CA ARG A 169 1.26 -17.04 -11.41
C ARG A 169 2.16 -15.85 -11.11
N PRO A 170 3.49 -16.01 -11.10
CA PRO A 170 4.39 -14.90 -10.90
C PRO A 170 4.13 -13.76 -11.88
N SER A 171 3.94 -12.56 -11.36
CA SER A 171 3.73 -11.35 -12.15
C SER A 171 4.35 -10.13 -11.45
N TRP A 172 4.35 -8.98 -12.12
CA TRP A 172 4.93 -7.76 -11.55
C TRP A 172 4.22 -7.29 -10.28
N PHE A 173 2.89 -7.37 -10.23
CA PHE A 173 2.08 -6.98 -9.06
C PHE A 173 1.59 -8.17 -8.23
N GLY A 174 1.93 -9.38 -8.63
CA GLY A 174 1.44 -10.58 -7.96
C GLY A 174 -0.08 -10.76 -8.10
N GLU A 175 -0.63 -11.52 -7.18
CA GLU A 175 -2.06 -11.69 -6.98
C GLU A 175 -2.44 -11.02 -5.67
N SER A 176 -3.24 -9.93 -5.74
CA SER A 176 -3.77 -9.25 -4.57
C SER A 176 -5.22 -9.65 -4.33
N VAL A 177 -5.51 -10.11 -3.11
CA VAL A 177 -6.86 -10.32 -2.61
C VAL A 177 -7.13 -9.38 -1.45
N GLY A 178 -8.39 -9.03 -1.20
CA GLY A 178 -8.69 -8.08 -0.14
C GLY A 178 -10.04 -8.30 0.52
N HIS A 179 -10.19 -7.69 1.67
CA HIS A 179 -11.45 -7.61 2.41
C HIS A 179 -11.46 -6.34 3.27
N TYR A 180 -12.62 -6.00 3.80
CA TYR A 180 -12.74 -4.89 4.75
C TYR A 180 -12.81 -5.41 6.19
N GLU A 181 -12.04 -4.79 7.09
CA GLU A 181 -12.14 -4.93 8.53
C GLU A 181 -12.56 -3.58 9.12
N GLY A 182 -13.87 -3.40 9.31
CA GLY A 182 -14.40 -2.09 9.70
C GLY A 182 -14.08 -1.02 8.66
N ASP A 183 -13.39 0.03 9.07
CA ASP A 183 -12.97 1.17 8.26
C ASP A 183 -11.63 0.94 7.51
N THR A 184 -11.12 -0.28 7.52
CA THR A 184 -9.81 -0.61 6.96
C THR A 184 -9.93 -1.58 5.78
N LEU A 185 -9.36 -1.24 4.64
CA LEU A 185 -9.13 -2.18 3.55
C LEU A 185 -7.84 -2.96 3.82
N VAL A 186 -7.96 -4.27 3.95
CA VAL A 186 -6.82 -5.19 4.06
C VAL A 186 -6.56 -5.79 2.70
N VAL A 187 -5.32 -5.71 2.24
CA VAL A 187 -4.86 -6.27 0.96
C VAL A 187 -3.72 -7.24 1.23
N ASP A 188 -3.89 -8.46 0.78
CA ASP A 188 -2.92 -9.55 0.89
C ASP A 188 -2.39 -9.87 -0.50
N THR A 189 -1.06 -9.90 -0.69
CA THR A 189 -0.43 -10.05 -2.01
C THR A 189 0.68 -11.07 -1.97
N VAL A 190 0.60 -12.02 -2.89
CA VAL A 190 1.60 -13.08 -3.12
C VAL A 190 1.89 -13.23 -4.61
N GLY A 191 2.87 -14.04 -4.97
CA GLY A 191 3.15 -14.36 -6.37
C GLY A 191 3.76 -13.20 -7.18
N MET A 192 4.51 -12.31 -6.55
CA MET A 192 5.37 -11.37 -7.27
C MET A 192 6.52 -12.13 -7.94
N ASN A 193 6.92 -11.67 -9.14
CA ASN A 193 8.17 -12.12 -9.74
C ASN A 193 9.36 -11.38 -9.10
N ASP A 194 10.58 -11.87 -9.28
CA ASP A 194 11.81 -11.30 -8.69
C ASP A 194 12.41 -10.10 -9.46
N LYS A 195 11.63 -9.51 -10.39
CA LYS A 195 12.07 -8.40 -11.25
C LYS A 195 11.82 -7.01 -10.65
N THR A 196 11.21 -6.95 -9.47
CA THR A 196 10.91 -5.72 -8.75
C THR A 196 11.75 -5.58 -7.49
N PHE A 197 11.51 -4.50 -6.74
CA PHE A 197 12.20 -4.21 -5.50
C PHE A 197 11.16 -3.86 -4.43
N VAL A 198 11.50 -4.07 -3.17
CA VAL A 198 10.57 -3.72 -2.07
C VAL A 198 10.59 -2.23 -1.74
N ASP A 199 11.60 -1.49 -2.21
CA ASP A 199 11.77 -0.06 -1.95
C ASP A 199 12.56 0.67 -3.05
N ASN A 200 12.73 1.95 -2.88
CA ASN A 200 13.49 2.80 -3.80
C ASN A 200 15.01 2.75 -3.59
N TYR A 201 15.52 1.96 -2.64
CA TYR A 201 16.95 1.62 -2.52
C TYR A 201 17.37 0.47 -3.43
N LEU A 202 16.41 -0.08 -4.18
CA LEU A 202 16.55 -1.28 -5.00
C LEU A 202 16.86 -2.52 -4.15
N THR A 203 16.22 -2.62 -2.98
CA THR A 203 16.29 -3.81 -2.14
C THR A 203 15.60 -4.98 -2.83
N PRO A 204 16.36 -6.01 -3.25
CA PRO A 204 15.79 -7.14 -3.97
C PRO A 204 15.00 -8.06 -3.04
N HIS A 205 14.11 -8.82 -3.64
CA HIS A 205 13.33 -9.86 -2.98
C HIS A 205 13.34 -11.16 -3.77
N THR A 206 12.71 -12.21 -3.22
CA THR A 206 12.50 -13.49 -3.90
C THR A 206 11.03 -13.68 -4.31
N GLU A 207 10.72 -14.74 -5.03
CA GLU A 207 9.32 -15.12 -5.32
C GLU A 207 8.53 -15.57 -4.06
N GLN A 208 9.18 -15.66 -2.90
CA GLN A 208 8.54 -15.93 -1.61
C GLN A 208 7.97 -14.66 -0.96
N LEU A 209 8.12 -13.51 -1.61
CA LEU A 209 7.62 -12.25 -1.08
C LEU A 209 6.11 -12.32 -0.86
N HIS A 210 5.71 -12.01 0.37
CA HIS A 210 4.34 -11.87 0.82
C HIS A 210 4.19 -10.49 1.48
N VAL A 211 3.17 -9.76 1.08
CA VAL A 211 2.92 -8.40 1.57
C VAL A 211 1.48 -8.25 1.99
N VAL A 212 1.27 -7.75 3.21
CA VAL A 212 -0.06 -7.37 3.70
C VAL A 212 -0.09 -5.87 3.96
N GLU A 213 -1.03 -5.19 3.32
CA GLU A 213 -1.22 -3.74 3.43
C GLU A 213 -2.58 -3.43 4.03
N ARG A 214 -2.64 -2.44 4.91
CA ARG A 214 -3.85 -2.03 5.62
C ARG A 214 -4.07 -0.53 5.40
N TYR A 215 -5.01 -0.21 4.54
CA TYR A 215 -5.37 1.15 4.13
C TYR A 215 -6.49 1.69 5.00
N ARG A 216 -6.24 2.78 5.69
CA ARG A 216 -7.21 3.42 6.57
C ARG A 216 -7.18 4.94 6.44
N MET A 217 -8.35 5.54 6.34
CA MET A 217 -8.44 7.00 6.41
C MET A 217 -8.36 7.47 7.86
N VAL A 218 -7.47 8.43 8.11
CA VAL A 218 -7.28 9.09 9.40
C VAL A 218 -7.43 10.61 9.25
N ASP A 219 -7.31 11.37 10.34
CA ASP A 219 -7.41 12.84 10.35
C ASP A 219 -8.71 13.36 9.71
N GLY A 220 -9.84 12.68 9.98
CA GLY A 220 -11.12 13.06 9.38
C GLY A 220 -11.17 12.90 7.86
N GLY A 221 -10.49 11.91 7.30
CA GLY A 221 -10.46 11.58 5.87
C GLY A 221 -9.49 12.45 5.06
N LYS A 222 -8.58 13.17 5.69
CA LYS A 222 -7.56 13.99 5.02
C LYS A 222 -6.28 13.23 4.72
N THR A 223 -6.03 12.16 5.46
CA THR A 223 -4.85 11.30 5.35
C THR A 223 -5.28 9.86 5.11
N LEU A 224 -4.66 9.18 4.14
CA LEU A 224 -4.74 7.73 3.99
C LEU A 224 -3.45 7.15 4.55
N GLU A 225 -3.57 6.45 5.68
CA GLU A 225 -2.47 5.72 6.29
C GLU A 225 -2.46 4.28 5.80
N VAL A 226 -1.29 3.80 5.42
CA VAL A 226 -1.06 2.41 4.98
C VAL A 226 -0.04 1.80 5.91
N ASN A 227 -0.45 0.76 6.64
CA ASN A 227 0.46 -0.08 7.40
C ASN A 227 0.85 -1.27 6.52
N VAL A 228 2.14 -1.41 6.27
CA VAL A 228 2.71 -2.44 5.39
C VAL A 228 3.44 -3.47 6.22
N HIS A 229 3.12 -4.74 6.00
CA HIS A 229 3.82 -5.89 6.58
C HIS A 229 4.45 -6.69 5.45
N VAL A 230 5.72 -7.01 5.58
CA VAL A 230 6.51 -7.69 4.53
C VAL A 230 7.18 -8.92 5.11
N GLU A 231 6.96 -10.04 4.45
CA GLU A 231 7.61 -11.32 4.70
C GLU A 231 8.31 -11.82 3.44
N ASP A 232 9.56 -12.14 3.53
CA ASP A 232 10.32 -12.87 2.49
C ASP A 232 11.50 -13.58 3.16
N PRO A 233 11.36 -14.83 3.58
CA PRO A 233 12.43 -15.55 4.26
C PRO A 233 13.67 -15.77 3.38
N GLY A 234 13.54 -15.65 2.06
CA GLY A 234 14.68 -15.69 1.14
C GLY A 234 15.50 -14.39 1.15
N ALA A 235 14.87 -13.26 1.46
CA ALA A 235 15.51 -11.95 1.45
C ALA A 235 15.77 -11.37 2.85
N PHE A 236 14.91 -11.67 3.81
CA PHE A 236 14.96 -11.13 5.16
C PHE A 236 14.98 -12.23 6.21
N THR A 237 15.73 -12.03 7.28
CA THR A 237 15.84 -12.98 8.41
C THR A 237 14.60 -12.97 9.31
N THR A 238 13.78 -11.94 9.22
CA THR A 238 12.52 -11.75 9.96
C THR A 238 11.60 -10.82 9.19
N PRO A 239 10.27 -10.95 9.32
CA PRO A 239 9.33 -9.98 8.78
C PRO A 239 9.59 -8.57 9.30
N TRP A 240 9.23 -7.56 8.50
CA TRP A 240 9.35 -6.17 8.87
C TRP A 240 8.06 -5.39 8.57
N ASN A 241 7.92 -4.23 9.22
CA ASN A 241 6.77 -3.37 9.06
C ASN A 241 7.20 -1.97 8.64
N ALA A 242 6.28 -1.29 7.97
CA ALA A 242 6.44 0.10 7.57
C ALA A 242 5.10 0.83 7.62
N ILE A 243 5.17 2.14 7.55
CA ILE A 243 4.01 3.01 7.43
C ILE A 243 4.20 3.90 6.21
N GLN A 244 3.10 4.15 5.49
CA GLN A 244 3.06 5.19 4.49
C GLN A 244 1.85 6.09 4.71
N ARG A 245 1.95 7.38 4.35
CA ARG A 245 0.87 8.35 4.52
C ARG A 245 0.70 9.18 3.29
N TYR A 246 -0.49 9.11 2.73
CA TYR A 246 -0.90 9.91 1.60
C TYR A 246 -1.77 11.08 2.08
N ARG A 247 -1.62 12.20 1.44
CA ARG A 247 -2.50 13.35 1.62
C ARG A 247 -3.61 13.30 0.59
N ARG A 248 -4.84 13.54 1.03
CA ARG A 248 -5.97 13.70 0.12
C ARG A 248 -5.80 14.94 -0.75
N VAL A 249 -6.08 14.78 -2.03
CA VAL A 249 -6.17 15.88 -3.02
C VAL A 249 -7.48 15.76 -3.76
N ASP A 250 -8.21 16.87 -3.86
CA ASP A 250 -9.50 16.96 -4.52
C ASP A 250 -9.44 18.03 -5.60
N GLY A 251 -10.27 17.89 -6.63
CA GLY A 251 -10.53 18.95 -7.61
C GLY A 251 -9.69 18.92 -8.88
N ALA A 252 -8.64 18.13 -8.96
CA ALA A 252 -7.93 17.93 -10.22
C ALA A 252 -8.44 16.65 -10.92
N PRO A 253 -8.75 16.67 -12.21
CA PRO A 253 -9.03 15.46 -12.95
C PRO A 253 -7.80 14.58 -13.01
N MET A 254 -8.01 13.26 -13.19
CA MET A 254 -6.93 12.32 -13.42
C MET A 254 -6.10 12.78 -14.64
N PRO A 255 -4.78 13.03 -14.48
CA PRO A 255 -3.95 13.50 -15.58
C PRO A 255 -3.73 12.41 -16.63
N GLU A 256 -3.60 12.80 -17.86
CA GLU A 256 -3.07 11.94 -18.90
C GLU A 256 -1.54 12.00 -18.86
N THR A 257 -0.89 10.85 -18.79
CA THR A 257 0.57 10.75 -18.83
C THR A 257 0.98 9.67 -19.80
N VAL A 258 2.14 9.85 -20.41
CA VAL A 258 2.71 8.87 -21.34
C VAL A 258 4.10 8.50 -20.82
N CYS A 259 4.33 7.22 -20.57
CA CYS A 259 5.66 6.71 -20.32
C CYS A 259 6.29 6.31 -21.66
N ALA A 260 7.46 6.85 -21.95
CA ALA A 260 8.21 6.49 -23.13
C ALA A 260 9.16 5.32 -22.80
N GLU A 261 8.94 4.19 -23.43
CA GLU A 261 9.90 3.08 -23.39
C GLU A 261 11.21 3.49 -24.05
N ASN A 262 12.28 2.73 -23.77
CA ASN A 262 13.63 3.01 -24.27
C ASN A 262 14.20 4.37 -23.80
N ASN A 263 13.89 4.78 -22.58
CA ASN A 263 14.52 5.91 -21.92
C ASN A 263 16.01 5.61 -21.75
N GLY A 264 16.80 5.92 -22.76
CA GLY A 264 18.26 5.82 -22.74
C GLY A 264 18.90 7.08 -22.19
N ASP A 265 20.20 7.04 -21.99
CA ASP A 265 20.99 8.19 -21.58
C ASP A 265 21.22 9.17 -22.74
N HIS A 266 20.17 9.85 -23.18
CA HIS A 266 20.21 10.80 -24.29
C HIS A 266 20.94 12.12 -23.95
N PHE A 267 21.21 12.35 -22.65
CA PHE A 267 21.79 13.60 -22.16
C PHE A 267 23.12 13.41 -21.44
N ASN A 268 23.75 12.24 -21.56
CA ASN A 268 25.00 11.87 -20.89
C ASN A 268 24.95 12.10 -19.36
N GLN A 269 23.89 11.65 -18.74
CA GLN A 269 23.68 11.74 -17.29
C GLN A 269 24.27 10.54 -16.53
N ASP A 270 25.06 9.70 -17.21
CA ASP A 270 25.67 8.49 -16.68
C ASP A 270 24.64 7.51 -16.07
N LEU A 271 23.50 7.35 -16.76
CA LEU A 271 22.46 6.41 -16.36
C LEU A 271 22.99 4.98 -16.45
N GLU A 272 22.59 4.15 -15.50
CA GLU A 272 22.83 2.71 -15.60
C GLU A 272 22.11 2.16 -16.85
N PRO A 273 22.80 1.42 -17.72
CA PRO A 273 22.20 0.87 -18.92
C PRO A 273 20.97 0.02 -18.60
N MET A 274 19.95 0.10 -19.45
CA MET A 274 18.78 -0.78 -19.31
C MET A 274 19.21 -2.23 -19.49
N PRO A 275 18.76 -3.15 -18.61
CA PRO A 275 18.94 -4.57 -18.81
C PRO A 275 18.31 -5.00 -20.15
N THR A 276 19.07 -5.69 -20.95
CA THR A 276 18.57 -6.28 -22.22
C THR A 276 18.58 -7.79 -22.11
N ALA A 277 17.47 -8.43 -22.44
CA ALA A 277 17.41 -9.89 -22.56
C ALA A 277 17.99 -10.32 -23.91
N ALA A 278 18.80 -11.39 -23.92
CA ALA A 278 19.30 -11.98 -25.16
C ALA A 278 18.17 -12.59 -26.00
N LYS A 279 17.07 -12.95 -25.35
CA LYS A 279 15.84 -13.42 -25.99
C LYS A 279 14.63 -12.79 -25.27
N PRO A 280 13.61 -12.35 -26.01
CA PRO A 280 12.33 -11.98 -25.42
C PRO A 280 11.75 -13.15 -24.64
N ASP A 281 11.02 -12.85 -23.56
CA ASP A 281 10.34 -13.83 -22.70
C ASP A 281 8.82 -13.90 -22.94
N PHE A 282 8.38 -13.47 -24.12
CA PHE A 282 6.98 -13.54 -24.59
C PHE A 282 6.83 -14.42 -25.83
#